data_2303f5cd4993d15a6549de6f1350139b
#
_entry.id   2303f5cd4993d15a6549de6f1350139b
#
_cell.length_a   1.000
_cell.length_b   1.000
_cell.length_c   1.000
_cell.angle_alpha   90.00
_cell.angle_beta   90.00
_cell.angle_gamma   90.00
#
_symmetry.space_group_name_H-M   'P 1'
#
loop_
_entity.id
_entity.type
_entity.pdbx_description
1 polymer ?
#
loop_
_entity_poly.entity_id
_entity_poly.type
_entity_poly.pdbx_seq_one_letter_code
_entity_poly.pdbx_strand_id
1 'polypeptide(L)'
;MNALALDQGQLDSVPPPPTLSPAMPHVLLGEDDADTRRLLAWTLRVAGYDVVEAVDGLEVLDEMDSSIRQNCSRPFSVIVLDVNMPFLTGLDLLAALRSAQWVTPVILITAFGDEAIRAEARELGAFAILEKPSDLDELRTAVLRTLSLACAAGRKRPR
;
A
#
# COMPACT_ATOMS: atom_id res chain seq x y z
N MET A 1 -29.77 -29.67 -59.34
CA MET A 1 -28.65 -30.13 -58.51
C MET A 1 -28.13 -28.92 -57.74
N ASN A 2 -28.58 -28.78 -56.55
CA ASN A 2 -28.24 -27.63 -55.67
C ASN A 2 -27.00 -28.02 -54.85
N ALA A 3 -25.93 -27.37 -55.12
CA ALA A 3 -24.78 -27.33 -54.21
C ALA A 3 -25.11 -26.34 -53.10
N LEU A 4 -25.42 -26.83 -51.89
CA LEU A 4 -25.52 -26.05 -50.69
C LEU A 4 -24.13 -25.54 -50.32
N ALA A 5 -23.85 -24.28 -50.59
CA ALA A 5 -22.72 -23.57 -50.04
C ALA A 5 -22.93 -23.46 -48.53
N LEU A 6 -22.18 -24.26 -47.79
CA LEU A 6 -22.10 -24.08 -46.35
C LEU A 6 -21.32 -22.74 -46.10
N ASP A 7 -22.12 -21.80 -45.67
CA ASP A 7 -21.60 -20.54 -45.15
C ASP A 7 -20.64 -20.83 -43.99
N GLN A 8 -19.35 -20.71 -44.24
CA GLN A 8 -18.35 -20.66 -43.16
C GLN A 8 -18.25 -19.23 -42.67
N GLY A 9 -19.42 -18.73 -42.24
CA GLY A 9 -19.51 -17.44 -41.55
C GLY A 9 -19.23 -17.59 -40.10
N GLN A 10 -18.29 -16.81 -39.67
CA GLN A 10 -18.26 -16.27 -38.34
C GLN A 10 -17.96 -17.23 -37.19
N LEU A 11 -16.71 -17.65 -37.13
CA LEU A 11 -16.11 -17.87 -35.82
C LEU A 11 -16.00 -16.48 -35.18
N ASP A 12 -17.05 -16.14 -34.45
CA ASP A 12 -17.11 -14.94 -33.63
C ASP A 12 -15.81 -14.85 -32.83
N SER A 13 -15.07 -13.81 -33.11
CA SER A 13 -13.97 -13.35 -32.28
C SER A 13 -14.54 -13.03 -30.91
N VAL A 14 -14.55 -14.02 -30.04
CA VAL A 14 -14.70 -13.77 -28.61
C VAL A 14 -13.62 -12.77 -28.24
N PRO A 15 -13.98 -11.55 -27.82
CA PRO A 15 -12.95 -10.61 -27.38
C PRO A 15 -12.14 -11.31 -26.30
N PRO A 16 -10.80 -11.20 -26.32
CA PRO A 16 -10.00 -11.77 -25.25
C PRO A 16 -10.54 -11.24 -23.92
N PRO A 17 -10.60 -12.11 -22.89
CA PRO A 17 -11.04 -11.65 -21.59
C PRO A 17 -10.21 -10.41 -21.23
N PRO A 18 -10.81 -9.39 -20.59
CA PRO A 18 -10.08 -8.21 -20.21
C PRO A 18 -8.86 -8.70 -19.43
N THR A 19 -7.69 -8.48 -20.01
CA THR A 19 -6.44 -8.65 -19.28
C THR A 19 -6.50 -7.62 -18.16
N LEU A 20 -6.92 -8.07 -16.98
CA LEU A 20 -6.76 -7.30 -15.77
C LEU A 20 -5.25 -7.12 -15.63
N SER A 21 -4.73 -6.01 -16.14
CA SER A 21 -3.42 -5.54 -15.70
C SER A 21 -3.45 -5.60 -14.19
N PRO A 22 -2.53 -6.31 -13.53
CA PRO A 22 -2.52 -6.34 -12.08
C PRO A 22 -2.52 -4.87 -11.64
N ALA A 23 -3.58 -4.45 -10.95
CA ALA A 23 -3.68 -3.08 -10.49
C ALA A 23 -2.43 -2.79 -9.67
N MET A 24 -1.74 -1.70 -10.00
CA MET A 24 -0.53 -1.30 -9.28
C MET A 24 -0.85 -1.21 -7.78
N PRO A 25 0.00 -1.77 -6.91
CA PRO A 25 -0.25 -1.69 -5.48
C PRO A 25 -0.37 -0.23 -5.04
N HIS A 26 -1.34 0.05 -4.17
CA HIS A 26 -1.69 1.39 -3.72
C HIS A 26 -1.05 1.65 -2.37
N VAL A 27 -0.19 2.65 -2.29
CA VAL A 27 0.61 3.00 -1.11
C VAL A 27 0.16 4.35 -0.56
N LEU A 28 -0.11 4.42 0.74
CA LEU A 28 -0.29 5.69 1.46
C LEU A 28 1.01 6.04 2.16
N LEU A 29 1.56 7.21 1.88
CA LEU A 29 2.80 7.71 2.45
C LEU A 29 2.54 8.96 3.29
N GLY A 30 2.76 8.87 4.61
CA GLY A 30 2.72 10.00 5.54
C GLY A 30 4.12 10.45 5.94
N GLU A 31 4.49 11.66 5.60
CA GLU A 31 5.78 12.31 5.91
C GLU A 31 5.60 13.83 5.88
N ASP A 32 5.96 14.53 6.92
CA ASP A 32 5.77 15.98 7.03
C ASP A 32 6.86 16.78 6.31
N ASP A 33 8.08 16.29 6.26
CA ASP A 33 9.16 16.94 5.51
C ASP A 33 8.95 16.79 3.99
N ALA A 34 8.79 17.94 3.31
CA ALA A 34 8.43 17.95 1.91
C ALA A 34 9.48 17.31 0.99
N ASP A 35 10.76 17.50 1.28
CA ASP A 35 11.84 16.96 0.44
C ASP A 35 11.97 15.46 0.65
N THR A 36 11.91 15.00 1.90
CA THR A 36 11.89 13.58 2.24
C THR A 36 10.66 12.90 1.62
N ARG A 37 9.47 13.48 1.77
CA ARG A 37 8.23 12.94 1.19
C ARG A 37 8.33 12.77 -0.32
N ARG A 38 8.81 13.80 -1.03
CA ARG A 38 8.99 13.74 -2.49
C ARG A 38 9.96 12.64 -2.90
N LEU A 39 11.06 12.51 -2.19
CA LEU A 39 12.08 11.50 -2.46
C LEU A 39 11.53 10.08 -2.26
N LEU A 40 10.85 9.84 -1.15
CA LEU A 40 10.24 8.54 -0.85
C LEU A 40 9.12 8.22 -1.85
N ALA A 41 8.25 9.18 -2.16
CA ALA A 41 7.18 9.01 -3.13
C ALA A 41 7.72 8.70 -4.53
N TRP A 42 8.74 9.43 -4.97
CA TRP A 42 9.39 9.17 -6.25
C TRP A 42 9.99 7.77 -6.31
N THR A 43 10.70 7.36 -5.26
CA THR A 43 11.31 6.03 -5.15
C THR A 43 10.26 4.92 -5.31
N LEU A 44 9.13 5.06 -4.64
CA LEU A 44 8.04 4.09 -4.70
C LEU A 44 7.34 4.09 -6.07
N ARG A 45 7.12 5.28 -6.66
CA ARG A 45 6.53 5.37 -8.01
C ARG A 45 7.40 4.73 -9.08
N VAL A 46 8.72 4.95 -9.02
CA VAL A 46 9.68 4.31 -9.94
C VAL A 46 9.68 2.79 -9.76
N ALA A 47 9.40 2.30 -8.56
CA ALA A 47 9.24 0.87 -8.29
C ALA A 47 7.91 0.28 -8.78
N GLY A 48 7.01 1.10 -9.34
CA GLY A 48 5.74 0.64 -9.93
C GLY A 48 4.56 0.70 -8.98
N TYR A 49 4.61 1.51 -7.92
CA TYR A 49 3.50 1.69 -6.98
C TYR A 49 2.72 2.98 -7.26
N ASP A 50 1.42 2.94 -7.00
CA ASP A 50 0.57 4.12 -7.00
C ASP A 50 0.59 4.73 -5.60
N VAL A 51 1.10 5.97 -5.46
CA VAL A 51 1.41 6.58 -4.17
C VAL A 51 0.53 7.79 -3.91
N VAL A 52 -0.21 7.77 -2.82
CA VAL A 52 -0.90 8.91 -2.23
C VAL A 52 -0.02 9.47 -1.12
N GLU A 53 0.25 10.77 -1.18
CA GLU A 53 1.06 11.48 -0.21
C GLU A 53 0.17 12.21 0.80
N ALA A 54 0.55 12.15 2.07
CA ALA A 54 -0.06 12.88 3.17
C ALA A 54 1.01 13.68 3.92
N VAL A 55 0.74 14.93 4.25
CA VAL A 55 1.71 15.85 4.84
C VAL A 55 1.76 15.79 6.36
N ASP A 56 0.74 15.21 6.98
CA ASP A 56 0.62 15.03 8.42
C ASP A 56 -0.33 13.88 8.79
N GLY A 57 -0.44 13.61 10.09
CA GLY A 57 -1.26 12.52 10.58
C GLY A 57 -2.77 12.71 10.37
N LEU A 58 -3.25 13.94 10.30
CA LEU A 58 -4.66 14.22 10.03
C LEU A 58 -5.00 13.91 8.57
N GLU A 59 -4.14 14.31 7.65
CA GLU A 59 -4.32 14.00 6.23
C GLU A 59 -4.25 12.49 5.96
N VAL A 60 -3.40 11.75 6.69
CA VAL A 60 -3.40 10.29 6.65
C VAL A 60 -4.76 9.71 7.01
N LEU A 61 -5.38 10.21 8.09
CA LEU A 61 -6.71 9.75 8.49
C LEU A 61 -7.78 10.12 7.47
N ASP A 62 -7.72 11.33 6.89
CA ASP A 62 -8.66 11.78 5.87
C ASP A 62 -8.59 10.91 4.61
N GLU A 63 -7.38 10.56 4.16
CA GLU A 63 -7.19 9.67 3.01
C GLU A 63 -7.74 8.26 3.28
N MET A 64 -7.54 7.75 4.48
CA MET A 64 -8.08 6.46 4.87
C MET A 64 -9.60 6.46 4.94
N ASP A 65 -10.20 7.49 5.55
CA ASP A 65 -11.64 7.65 5.66
C ASP A 65 -12.29 7.83 4.28
N SER A 66 -11.68 8.61 3.41
CA SER A 66 -12.10 8.77 2.02
C SER A 66 -12.08 7.46 1.25
N SER A 67 -11.08 6.62 1.49
CA SER A 67 -10.98 5.29 0.90
C SER A 67 -12.15 4.38 1.30
N ILE A 68 -12.67 4.51 2.53
CA ILE A 68 -13.84 3.77 3.00
C ILE A 68 -15.12 4.33 2.38
N ARG A 69 -15.34 5.65 2.50
CA ARG A 69 -16.59 6.31 2.10
C ARG A 69 -16.89 6.19 0.62
N GLN A 70 -15.86 6.23 -0.21
CA GLN A 70 -16.00 6.12 -1.66
C GLN A 70 -16.20 4.68 -2.13
N ASN A 71 -16.33 3.73 -1.20
CA ASN A 71 -16.38 2.30 -1.50
C ASN A 71 -15.26 1.93 -2.48
N CYS A 72 -14.06 2.41 -2.17
CA CYS A 72 -12.93 2.39 -3.07
C CYS A 72 -12.61 0.93 -3.41
N SER A 73 -12.76 0.57 -4.67
CA SER A 73 -12.38 -0.75 -5.16
C SER A 73 -10.87 -1.03 -5.06
N ARG A 74 -10.10 -0.02 -4.62
CA ARG A 74 -8.65 -0.10 -4.46
C ARG A 74 -8.23 0.37 -3.06
N PRO A 75 -8.35 -0.48 -2.03
CA PRO A 75 -7.84 -0.15 -0.70
C PRO A 75 -6.31 0.00 -0.72
N PHE A 76 -5.76 0.69 0.26
CA PHE A 76 -4.31 0.75 0.42
C PHE A 76 -3.74 -0.65 0.69
N SER A 77 -2.71 -1.01 -0.06
CA SER A 77 -2.00 -2.29 0.06
C SER A 77 -0.96 -2.26 1.18
N VAL A 78 -0.40 -1.07 1.43
CA VAL A 78 0.57 -0.79 2.49
C VAL A 78 0.53 0.69 2.86
N ILE A 79 0.81 0.98 4.11
CA ILE A 79 0.91 2.34 4.64
C ILE A 79 2.34 2.54 5.15
N VAL A 80 2.99 3.60 4.71
CA VAL A 80 4.34 4.01 5.13
C VAL A 80 4.23 5.32 5.89
N LEU A 81 4.65 5.37 7.14
CA LEU A 81 4.49 6.53 8.03
C LEU A 81 5.80 6.91 8.68
N ASP A 82 6.13 8.19 8.64
CA ASP A 82 7.08 8.76 9.58
C ASP A 82 6.48 8.73 11.01
N VAL A 83 7.29 8.37 11.98
CA VAL A 83 6.87 8.41 13.39
C VAL A 83 6.65 9.85 13.84
N ASN A 84 7.53 10.77 13.44
CA ASN A 84 7.50 12.16 13.90
C ASN A 84 6.72 13.06 12.94
N MET A 85 5.42 13.07 13.06
CA MET A 85 4.54 13.97 12.31
C MET A 85 3.75 14.88 13.27
N PRO A 86 3.40 16.13 12.85
CA PRO A 86 2.54 16.99 13.63
C PRO A 86 1.13 16.39 13.81
N PHE A 87 0.46 16.79 14.88
CA PHE A 87 -0.89 16.41 15.30
C PHE A 87 -1.02 14.95 15.74
N LEU A 88 -0.70 13.99 14.89
CA LEU A 88 -0.71 12.56 15.17
C LEU A 88 0.60 11.94 14.73
N THR A 89 1.26 11.23 15.62
CA THR A 89 2.47 10.49 15.29
C THR A 89 2.16 9.23 14.49
N GLY A 90 3.17 8.67 13.84
CA GLY A 90 3.02 7.37 13.17
C GLY A 90 2.60 6.25 14.12
N LEU A 91 3.00 6.30 15.40
CA LEU A 91 2.56 5.35 16.44
C LEU A 91 1.10 5.56 16.82
N ASP A 92 0.65 6.81 16.97
CA ASP A 92 -0.76 7.12 17.23
C ASP A 92 -1.67 6.59 16.12
N LEU A 93 -1.25 6.79 14.87
CA LEU A 93 -1.97 6.29 13.69
C LEU A 93 -2.00 4.77 13.66
N LEU A 94 -0.88 4.11 13.93
CA LEU A 94 -0.84 2.65 13.98
C LEU A 94 -1.75 2.11 15.08
N ALA A 95 -1.76 2.72 16.27
CA ALA A 95 -2.64 2.35 17.37
C ALA A 95 -4.12 2.53 16.97
N ALA A 96 -4.46 3.65 16.35
CA ALA A 96 -5.82 3.91 15.87
C ALA A 96 -6.27 2.89 14.83
N LEU A 97 -5.42 2.54 13.89
CA LEU A 97 -5.69 1.53 12.86
C LEU A 97 -5.96 0.16 13.47
N ARG A 98 -5.14 -0.26 14.43
CA ARG A 98 -5.32 -1.56 15.11
C ARG A 98 -6.59 -1.58 15.96
N SER A 99 -6.91 -0.47 16.64
CA SER A 99 -8.17 -0.33 17.39
C SER A 99 -9.40 -0.40 16.48
N ALA A 100 -9.29 0.11 15.27
CA ALA A 100 -10.34 0.03 14.24
C ALA A 100 -10.33 -1.32 13.47
N GLN A 101 -9.51 -2.26 13.88
CA GLN A 101 -9.36 -3.58 13.24
C GLN A 101 -8.89 -3.53 11.76
N TRP A 102 -8.20 -2.49 11.40
CA TRP A 102 -7.55 -2.40 10.09
C TRP A 102 -6.34 -3.32 10.03
N VAL A 103 -6.33 -4.18 9.04
CA VAL A 103 -5.27 -5.19 8.86
C VAL A 103 -4.20 -4.77 7.84
N THR A 104 -4.38 -3.61 7.19
CA THR A 104 -3.39 -3.09 6.24
C THR A 104 -2.02 -3.01 6.92
N PRO A 105 -0.99 -3.60 6.32
CA PRO A 105 0.34 -3.56 6.90
C PRO A 105 0.89 -2.13 6.93
N VAL A 106 1.55 -1.79 8.03
CA VAL A 106 2.16 -0.47 8.28
C VAL A 106 3.66 -0.62 8.43
N ILE A 107 4.40 0.17 7.66
CA ILE A 107 5.84 0.36 7.80
C ILE A 107 6.06 1.71 8.47
N LEU A 108 6.82 1.73 9.56
CA LEU A 108 7.20 2.96 10.25
C LEU A 108 8.63 3.37 9.90
N ILE A 109 8.84 4.66 9.76
CA ILE A 109 10.17 5.26 9.60
C ILE A 109 10.43 6.09 10.85
N THR A 110 11.53 5.86 11.55
CA THR A 110 11.85 6.51 12.82
C THR A 110 13.26 7.09 12.80
N ALA A 111 13.52 8.06 13.68
CA ALA A 111 14.87 8.56 13.88
C ALA A 111 15.80 7.47 14.45
N PHE A 112 17.08 7.61 14.17
CA PHE A 112 18.11 6.68 14.63
C PHE A 112 18.16 6.58 16.17
N GLY A 113 18.28 5.36 16.68
CA GLY A 113 18.58 5.10 18.09
C GLY A 113 17.39 5.10 19.03
N ASP A 114 16.15 5.21 18.57
CA ASP A 114 14.97 5.22 19.45
C ASP A 114 14.42 3.81 19.69
N GLU A 115 15.02 3.09 20.63
CA GLU A 115 14.63 1.70 20.95
C GLU A 115 13.27 1.63 21.65
N ALA A 116 12.86 2.65 22.41
CA ALA A 116 11.56 2.69 23.05
C ALA A 116 10.42 2.78 21.99
N ILE A 117 10.59 3.62 20.99
CA ILE A 117 9.67 3.72 19.85
C ILE A 117 9.58 2.41 19.07
N ARG A 118 10.73 1.75 18.85
CA ARG A 118 10.75 0.44 18.18
C ARG A 118 10.01 -0.65 18.94
N ALA A 119 10.21 -0.71 20.26
CA ALA A 119 9.50 -1.66 21.10
C ALA A 119 7.99 -1.44 21.04
N GLU A 120 7.53 -0.19 21.17
CA GLU A 120 6.12 0.15 21.06
C GLU A 120 5.55 -0.16 19.67
N ALA A 121 6.28 0.15 18.60
CA ALA A 121 5.88 -0.15 17.23
C ALA A 121 5.70 -1.67 17.00
N ARG A 122 6.59 -2.49 17.56
CA ARG A 122 6.47 -3.96 17.50
C ARG A 122 5.24 -4.44 18.24
N GLU A 123 4.98 -3.92 19.43
CA GLU A 123 3.79 -4.27 20.22
C GLU A 123 2.49 -3.90 19.51
N LEU A 124 2.46 -2.75 18.84
CA LEU A 124 1.33 -2.30 18.04
C LEU A 124 1.18 -3.07 16.71
N GLY A 125 2.13 -3.91 16.36
CA GLY A 125 2.07 -4.73 15.16
C GLY A 125 2.48 -4.00 13.88
N ALA A 126 3.49 -3.13 13.94
CA ALA A 126 4.15 -2.63 12.74
C ALA A 126 4.74 -3.80 11.95
N PHE A 127 4.58 -3.77 10.64
CA PHE A 127 5.14 -4.82 9.78
C PHE A 127 6.66 -4.71 9.67
N ALA A 128 7.16 -3.49 9.55
CA ALA A 128 8.59 -3.17 9.53
C ALA A 128 8.84 -1.80 10.14
N ILE A 129 10.04 -1.60 10.62
CA ILE A 129 10.51 -0.34 11.20
C ILE A 129 11.87 -0.03 10.54
N LEU A 130 11.93 1.10 9.86
CA LEU A 130 13.13 1.61 9.18
C LEU A 130 13.70 2.79 9.95
N GLU A 131 15.02 2.98 9.91
CA GLU A 131 15.68 4.12 10.53
C GLU A 131 16.00 5.22 9.51
N LYS A 132 15.91 6.48 9.93
CA LYS A 132 16.41 7.62 9.16
C LYS A 132 17.91 7.82 9.41
N PRO A 133 18.72 8.20 8.41
CA PRO A 133 18.36 8.37 7.02
C PRO A 133 18.07 7.00 6.36
N SER A 134 16.86 6.85 5.85
CA SER A 134 16.45 5.57 5.25
C SER A 134 17.22 5.33 3.97
N ASP A 135 17.83 4.16 3.85
CA ASP A 135 18.28 3.67 2.56
C ASP A 135 17.04 3.41 1.69
N LEU A 136 16.99 4.04 0.53
CA LEU A 136 15.86 3.91 -0.40
C LEU A 136 15.66 2.48 -0.87
N ASP A 137 16.75 1.70 -0.96
CA ASP A 137 16.68 0.29 -1.29
C ASP A 137 16.10 -0.54 -0.13
N GLU A 138 16.35 -0.15 1.10
CA GLU A 138 15.73 -0.75 2.29
C GLU A 138 14.20 -0.52 2.29
N LEU A 139 13.76 0.71 1.99
CA LEU A 139 12.34 1.03 1.84
C LEU A 139 11.68 0.18 0.74
N ARG A 140 12.29 0.13 -0.43
CA ARG A 140 11.78 -0.66 -1.56
C ARG A 140 11.66 -2.14 -1.20
N THR A 141 12.68 -2.67 -0.54
CA THR A 141 12.71 -4.07 -0.08
C THR A 141 11.62 -4.33 0.96
N ALA A 142 11.44 -3.43 1.94
CA ALA A 142 10.41 -3.55 2.95
C ALA A 142 9.00 -3.55 2.35
N VAL A 143 8.71 -2.63 1.42
CA VAL A 143 7.42 -2.58 0.73
C VAL A 143 7.19 -3.85 -0.10
N LEU A 144 8.18 -4.29 -0.86
CA LEU A 144 8.07 -5.51 -1.66
C LEU A 144 7.80 -6.75 -0.79
N ARG A 145 8.49 -6.91 0.33
CA ARG A 145 8.27 -8.02 1.26
C ARG A 145 6.87 -7.98 1.87
N THR A 146 6.41 -6.78 2.24
CA THR A 146 5.07 -6.56 2.77
C THR A 146 4.00 -7.04 1.80
N LEU A 147 4.09 -6.62 0.54
CA LEU A 147 3.14 -6.99 -0.50
C LEU A 147 3.18 -8.49 -0.83
N SER A 148 4.36 -9.08 -0.85
CA SER A 148 4.54 -10.51 -1.12
C SER A 148 3.91 -11.38 -0.04
N LEU A 149 4.05 -11.01 1.22
CA LEU A 149 3.49 -11.75 2.35
C LEU A 149 1.97 -11.55 2.46
N ALA A 150 1.45 -10.36 2.17
CA ALA A 150 0.02 -10.09 2.12
C ALA A 150 -0.67 -10.93 1.02
N CYS A 151 -0.06 -11.07 -0.16
CA CYS A 151 -0.54 -11.95 -1.22
C CYS A 151 -0.56 -13.42 -0.81
N ALA A 152 0.44 -13.88 -0.06
CA ALA A 152 0.50 -15.26 0.44
C ALA A 152 -0.59 -15.55 1.48
N ALA A 153 -0.87 -14.60 2.37
CA ALA A 153 -1.93 -14.72 3.38
C ALA A 153 -3.33 -14.72 2.75
N GLY A 154 -3.56 -13.94 1.70
CA GLY A 154 -4.84 -13.89 0.99
C GLY A 154 -5.19 -15.17 0.23
N ARG A 155 -4.23 -16.04 -0.07
CA ARG A 155 -4.47 -17.33 -0.73
C ARG A 155 -4.89 -18.46 0.21
N LYS A 156 -4.79 -18.28 1.53
CA LYS A 156 -5.28 -19.23 2.53
C LYS A 156 -6.68 -18.83 2.98
N ARG A 157 -7.68 -18.91 2.10
CA ARG A 157 -9.05 -19.10 2.57
C ARG A 157 -9.27 -20.59 2.72
N PRO A 158 -9.50 -21.11 3.92
CA PRO A 158 -10.00 -22.48 4.08
C PRO A 158 -11.41 -22.53 3.48
N ARG A 159 -11.68 -23.62 2.82
CA ARG A 159 -13.02 -23.97 2.36
C ARG A 159 -13.95 -24.18 3.54
#